data_5c577f65671334076f08ff8c83ca14b5
#
_entry.id   5c577f65671334076f08ff8c83ca14b5
#
_cell.length_a   1.000
_cell.length_b   1.000
_cell.length_c   1.000
_cell.angle_alpha   90.00
_cell.angle_beta   90.00
_cell.angle_gamma   90.00
#
_symmetry.space_group_name_H-M   'P 1'
#
loop_
_entity.id
_entity.type
_entity.pdbx_description
1 polymer ?
#
loop_
_entity_poly.entity_id
_entity_poly.type
_entity_poly.pdbx_seq_one_letter_code
_entity_poly.pdbx_strand_id
1 'polypeptide(L)'
;MKTLITGGTGFVGSHVCRQQMAAGHAVRLLVRDIEKASAYYRRLGEGIPELVIGDVTDSASVKTALEDCDSVVHAAAGTPMQTGSTERLFRVNVDGVKHVVASALERSIDRIVCISSITAIFNSDGAKVTATAPLTQSSLPYGQSKVEAEVYLRALQAQGAPISIVYPGGVIGPDDPGFSDSFKALKHRMENGFRIFGDGGMQYIDVRDLAAFVCSLVQSGGSGRFLMPGVYCTWSELADIIETVSGCQLQRIPAQGWKLRLVGRMTDLLRHVRTIDSPISAETMRYATLWPNIANTGELPTRGLALRSANDTFADAIAWMVEVGHLDASQCPKLSVRD
;
A
#
# COMPACT_ATOMS: atom_id res chain seq x y z
N MET A 1 17.42 -18.75 -4.47
CA MET A 1 16.14 -18.68 -3.71
C MET A 1 15.03 -18.35 -4.69
N LYS A 2 13.90 -19.05 -4.61
CA LYS A 2 12.70 -18.82 -5.44
C LYS A 2 11.58 -18.27 -4.57
N THR A 3 11.06 -17.11 -4.95
CA THR A 3 10.03 -16.39 -4.18
C THR A 3 8.70 -16.42 -4.93
N LEU A 4 7.64 -16.93 -4.32
CA LEU A 4 6.28 -16.66 -4.80
C LEU A 4 5.86 -15.25 -4.39
N ILE A 5 5.37 -14.45 -5.35
CA ILE A 5 4.75 -13.16 -5.08
C ILE A 5 3.30 -13.18 -5.54
N THR A 6 2.37 -12.99 -4.63
CA THR A 6 0.98 -12.72 -4.97
C THR A 6 0.77 -11.22 -5.09
N GLY A 7 -0.08 -10.81 -6.02
CA GLY A 7 -0.24 -9.38 -6.31
C GLY A 7 0.94 -8.75 -7.06
N GLY A 8 1.77 -9.57 -7.73
CA GLY A 8 2.95 -9.14 -8.49
C GLY A 8 2.65 -8.24 -9.70
N THR A 9 1.41 -8.12 -10.12
CA THR A 9 0.95 -7.13 -11.12
C THR A 9 0.32 -5.89 -10.49
N GLY A 10 0.35 -5.77 -9.16
CA GLY A 10 -0.06 -4.58 -8.43
C GLY A 10 1.14 -3.71 -8.05
N PHE A 11 0.88 -2.54 -7.45
CA PHE A 11 1.89 -1.52 -7.21
C PHE A 11 3.07 -2.03 -6.36
N VAL A 12 2.82 -2.48 -5.13
CA VAL A 12 3.90 -2.95 -4.24
C VAL A 12 4.52 -4.25 -4.75
N GLY A 13 3.69 -5.22 -5.15
CA GLY A 13 4.17 -6.53 -5.57
C GLY A 13 5.03 -6.50 -6.83
N SER A 14 4.76 -5.61 -7.78
CA SER A 14 5.58 -5.46 -8.98
C SER A 14 6.98 -4.90 -8.67
N HIS A 15 7.08 -3.93 -7.77
CA HIS A 15 8.37 -3.39 -7.33
C HIS A 15 9.18 -4.42 -6.53
N VAL A 16 8.54 -5.23 -5.67
CA VAL A 16 9.20 -6.35 -5.00
C VAL A 16 9.71 -7.37 -6.02
N CYS A 17 8.90 -7.74 -7.01
CA CYS A 17 9.28 -8.64 -8.08
C CYS A 17 10.53 -8.15 -8.82
N ARG A 18 10.50 -6.90 -9.29
CA ARG A 18 11.61 -6.26 -10.01
C ARG A 18 12.91 -6.28 -9.21
N GLN A 19 12.84 -5.91 -7.93
CA GLN A 19 14.03 -5.87 -7.08
C GLN A 19 14.58 -7.27 -6.79
N GLN A 20 13.72 -8.28 -6.58
CA GLN A 20 14.15 -9.66 -6.42
C GLN A 20 14.83 -10.19 -7.68
N MET A 21 14.25 -9.91 -8.85
CA MET A 21 14.85 -10.30 -10.14
C MET A 21 16.18 -9.60 -10.39
N ALA A 22 16.26 -8.28 -10.12
CA ALA A 22 17.50 -7.51 -10.24
C ALA A 22 18.61 -8.02 -9.30
N ALA A 23 18.25 -8.59 -8.15
CA ALA A 23 19.16 -9.25 -7.22
C ALA A 23 19.52 -10.69 -7.64
N GLY A 24 19.06 -11.16 -8.82
CA GLY A 24 19.37 -12.50 -9.34
C GLY A 24 18.55 -13.64 -8.72
N HIS A 25 17.44 -13.32 -8.02
CA HIS A 25 16.56 -14.33 -7.46
C HIS A 25 15.51 -14.81 -8.47
N ALA A 26 15.13 -16.07 -8.39
CA ALA A 26 13.99 -16.59 -9.16
C ALA A 26 12.68 -16.08 -8.54
N VAL A 27 11.79 -15.57 -9.38
CA VAL A 27 10.48 -15.07 -8.95
C VAL A 27 9.38 -15.77 -9.72
N ARG A 28 8.38 -16.25 -8.98
CA ARG A 28 7.11 -16.75 -9.51
C ARG A 28 5.98 -15.84 -9.09
N LEU A 29 5.08 -15.52 -10.02
CA LEU A 29 3.86 -14.74 -9.74
C LEU A 29 2.62 -15.63 -9.88
N LEU A 30 1.75 -15.58 -8.89
CA LEU A 30 0.39 -16.07 -9.03
C LEU A 30 -0.45 -14.97 -9.68
N VAL A 31 -0.95 -15.21 -10.89
CA VAL A 31 -1.66 -14.23 -11.71
C VAL A 31 -2.97 -14.79 -12.26
N ARG A 32 -3.98 -13.94 -12.38
CA ARG A 32 -5.27 -14.31 -12.96
C ARG A 32 -5.28 -14.29 -14.48
N ASP A 33 -4.31 -13.60 -15.08
CA ASP A 33 -4.20 -13.39 -16.52
C ASP A 33 -2.71 -13.29 -16.88
N ILE A 34 -2.21 -14.34 -17.54
CA ILE A 34 -0.82 -14.46 -17.94
C ILE A 34 -0.45 -13.44 -19.03
N GLU A 35 -1.35 -13.19 -19.98
CA GLU A 35 -1.07 -12.29 -21.09
C GLU A 35 -0.95 -10.86 -20.60
N LYS A 36 -1.89 -10.43 -19.74
CA LYS A 36 -1.85 -9.11 -19.11
C LYS A 36 -0.60 -8.93 -18.24
N ALA A 37 -0.23 -9.94 -17.46
CA ALA A 37 0.98 -9.90 -16.64
C ALA A 37 2.23 -9.81 -17.51
N SER A 38 2.35 -10.67 -18.56
CA SER A 38 3.47 -10.63 -19.49
C SER A 38 3.60 -9.29 -20.22
N ALA A 39 2.48 -8.73 -20.68
CA ALA A 39 2.48 -7.42 -21.33
C ALA A 39 2.93 -6.29 -20.40
N TYR A 40 2.54 -6.36 -19.11
CA TYR A 40 2.98 -5.40 -18.10
C TYR A 40 4.50 -5.41 -17.93
N TYR A 41 5.12 -6.57 -17.71
CA TYR A 41 6.57 -6.68 -17.51
C TYR A 41 7.38 -6.36 -18.79
N ARG A 42 6.88 -6.72 -19.97
CA ARG A 42 7.51 -6.31 -21.24
C ARG A 42 7.53 -4.78 -21.41
N ARG A 43 6.46 -4.09 -21.04
CA ARG A 43 6.38 -2.62 -21.13
C ARG A 43 7.42 -1.95 -20.22
N LEU A 44 7.77 -2.56 -19.11
CA LEU A 44 8.81 -2.05 -18.21
C LEU A 44 10.23 -2.29 -18.71
N GLY A 45 10.40 -3.01 -19.84
CA GLY A 45 11.73 -3.35 -20.39
C GLY A 45 12.49 -4.37 -19.55
N GLU A 46 11.81 -5.09 -18.66
CA GLU A 46 12.40 -6.06 -17.75
C GLU A 46 12.11 -7.50 -18.16
N GLY A 47 12.84 -8.45 -17.57
CA GLY A 47 12.56 -9.87 -17.75
C GLY A 47 11.17 -10.23 -17.25
N ILE A 48 10.54 -11.23 -17.87
CA ILE A 48 9.24 -11.74 -17.42
C ILE A 48 9.52 -12.80 -16.35
N PRO A 49 8.98 -12.64 -15.11
CA PRO A 49 9.08 -13.67 -14.08
C PRO A 49 8.31 -14.95 -14.50
N GLU A 50 8.51 -16.04 -13.79
CA GLU A 50 7.68 -17.22 -13.96
C GLU A 50 6.23 -16.91 -13.59
N LEU A 51 5.28 -17.21 -14.47
CA LEU A 51 3.86 -16.91 -14.29
C LEU A 51 3.08 -18.22 -14.11
N VAL A 52 2.28 -18.28 -13.03
CA VAL A 52 1.34 -19.38 -12.77
C VAL A 52 -0.06 -18.79 -12.71
N ILE A 53 -0.98 -19.37 -13.49
CA ILE A 53 -2.40 -18.93 -13.47
C ILE A 53 -3.09 -19.41 -12.20
N GLY A 54 -3.84 -18.51 -11.57
CA GLY A 54 -4.65 -18.81 -10.39
C GLY A 54 -5.12 -17.56 -9.65
N ASP A 55 -5.87 -17.77 -8.59
CA ASP A 55 -6.41 -16.72 -7.73
C ASP A 55 -6.10 -17.03 -6.25
N VAL A 56 -5.77 -16.03 -5.46
CA VAL A 56 -5.52 -16.18 -4.00
C VAL A 56 -6.75 -16.68 -3.24
N THR A 57 -7.95 -16.52 -3.83
CA THR A 57 -9.21 -17.03 -3.27
C THR A 57 -9.43 -18.52 -3.53
N ASP A 58 -8.57 -19.16 -4.32
CA ASP A 58 -8.55 -20.60 -4.58
C ASP A 58 -7.31 -21.23 -3.96
N SER A 59 -7.52 -22.02 -2.88
CA SER A 59 -6.43 -22.65 -2.15
C SER A 59 -5.64 -23.68 -3.00
N ALA A 60 -6.28 -24.31 -3.98
CA ALA A 60 -5.61 -25.28 -4.86
C ALA A 60 -4.60 -24.58 -5.77
N SER A 61 -4.98 -23.45 -6.37
CA SER A 61 -4.08 -22.66 -7.21
C SER A 61 -2.91 -22.07 -6.40
N VAL A 62 -3.16 -21.67 -5.14
CA VAL A 62 -2.11 -21.21 -4.24
C VAL A 62 -1.12 -22.33 -3.92
N LYS A 63 -1.61 -23.53 -3.61
CA LYS A 63 -0.76 -24.70 -3.33
C LYS A 63 0.14 -25.05 -4.53
N THR A 64 -0.40 -25.04 -5.73
CA THR A 64 0.37 -25.27 -6.96
C THR A 64 1.41 -24.15 -7.17
N ALA A 65 1.04 -22.90 -6.95
CA ALA A 65 1.97 -21.78 -7.12
C ALA A 65 3.14 -21.79 -6.13
N LEU A 66 2.98 -22.40 -4.96
CA LEU A 66 4.02 -22.54 -3.92
C LEU A 66 4.97 -23.73 -4.15
N GLU A 67 4.75 -24.57 -5.17
CA GLU A 67 5.67 -25.67 -5.47
C GLU A 67 7.07 -25.15 -5.75
N ASP A 68 8.09 -25.75 -5.12
CA ASP A 68 9.51 -25.39 -5.25
C ASP A 68 9.84 -23.93 -4.86
N CYS A 69 8.99 -23.26 -4.09
CA CYS A 69 9.28 -21.94 -3.57
C CYS A 69 9.91 -22.00 -2.17
N ASP A 70 10.95 -21.18 -1.96
CA ASP A 70 11.66 -21.04 -0.69
C ASP A 70 11.05 -19.96 0.22
N SER A 71 10.28 -19.05 -0.39
CA SER A 71 9.72 -17.88 0.30
C SER A 71 8.44 -17.40 -0.37
N VAL A 72 7.66 -16.62 0.35
CA VAL A 72 6.45 -15.99 -0.19
C VAL A 72 6.31 -14.53 0.26
N VAL A 73 5.92 -13.66 -0.68
CA VAL A 73 5.46 -12.30 -0.40
C VAL A 73 4.00 -12.20 -0.79
N HIS A 74 3.14 -12.00 0.20
CA HIS A 74 1.73 -11.77 -0.02
C HIS A 74 1.44 -10.28 -0.08
N ALA A 75 1.38 -9.74 -1.31
CA ALA A 75 1.04 -8.35 -1.60
C ALA A 75 -0.32 -8.22 -2.33
N ALA A 76 -1.01 -9.34 -2.58
CA ALA A 76 -2.35 -9.31 -3.14
C ALA A 76 -3.34 -8.72 -2.14
N ALA A 77 -4.01 -7.65 -2.53
CA ALA A 77 -5.10 -7.04 -1.78
C ALA A 77 -6.05 -6.34 -2.75
N GLY A 78 -7.30 -6.21 -2.35
CA GLY A 78 -8.30 -5.43 -3.08
C GLY A 78 -8.70 -4.19 -2.29
N THR A 79 -9.16 -3.16 -3.00
CA THR A 79 -9.92 -2.04 -2.43
C THR A 79 -11.40 -2.17 -2.82
N PRO A 80 -12.33 -1.49 -2.14
CA PRO A 80 -13.75 -1.55 -2.50
C PRO A 80 -14.01 -1.20 -3.98
N MET A 81 -13.28 -0.24 -4.53
CA MET A 81 -13.41 0.16 -5.94
C MET A 81 -12.92 -0.94 -6.91
N GLN A 82 -11.89 -1.70 -6.52
CA GLN A 82 -11.32 -2.75 -7.37
C GLN A 82 -12.13 -4.05 -7.31
N THR A 83 -12.72 -4.35 -6.16
CA THR A 83 -13.45 -5.61 -5.94
C THR A 83 -14.92 -5.52 -6.33
N GLY A 84 -15.51 -4.33 -6.33
CA GLY A 84 -16.90 -4.10 -6.69
C GLY A 84 -17.93 -4.58 -5.65
N SER A 85 -17.53 -5.38 -4.66
CA SER A 85 -18.39 -5.79 -3.55
C SER A 85 -17.58 -6.03 -2.26
N THR A 86 -18.23 -5.83 -1.12
CA THR A 86 -17.64 -6.11 0.20
C THR A 86 -17.32 -7.59 0.36
N GLU A 87 -18.18 -8.49 -0.08
CA GLU A 87 -17.93 -9.93 -0.02
C GLU A 87 -16.65 -10.32 -0.77
N ARG A 88 -16.48 -9.85 -2.00
CA ARG A 88 -15.27 -10.12 -2.78
C ARG A 88 -14.03 -9.50 -2.15
N LEU A 89 -14.18 -8.32 -1.53
CA LEU A 89 -13.10 -7.66 -0.79
C LEU A 89 -12.60 -8.57 0.34
N PHE A 90 -13.50 -9.14 1.15
CA PHE A 90 -13.13 -10.04 2.24
C PHE A 90 -12.53 -11.35 1.72
N ARG A 91 -13.09 -11.94 0.67
CA ARG A 91 -12.49 -13.12 0.04
C ARG A 91 -11.06 -12.88 -0.39
N VAL A 92 -10.77 -11.76 -1.04
CA VAL A 92 -9.40 -11.44 -1.47
C VAL A 92 -8.49 -11.13 -0.28
N ASN A 93 -8.93 -10.26 0.63
CA ASN A 93 -8.06 -9.72 1.68
C ASN A 93 -7.93 -10.65 2.90
N VAL A 94 -8.90 -11.49 3.16
CA VAL A 94 -8.92 -12.38 4.32
C VAL A 94 -8.67 -13.82 3.91
N ASP A 95 -9.51 -14.41 3.04
CA ASP A 95 -9.32 -15.80 2.64
C ASP A 95 -8.04 -15.96 1.83
N GLY A 96 -7.68 -14.97 0.98
CA GLY A 96 -6.42 -14.95 0.27
C GLY A 96 -5.21 -15.04 1.20
N VAL A 97 -5.18 -14.24 2.27
CA VAL A 97 -4.14 -14.33 3.31
C VAL A 97 -4.13 -15.72 3.96
N LYS A 98 -5.31 -16.24 4.36
CA LYS A 98 -5.43 -17.56 4.98
C LYS A 98 -4.89 -18.66 4.08
N HIS A 99 -5.27 -18.67 2.79
CA HIS A 99 -4.82 -19.68 1.83
C HIS A 99 -3.31 -19.62 1.60
N VAL A 100 -2.76 -18.42 1.38
CA VAL A 100 -1.32 -18.26 1.11
C VAL A 100 -0.50 -18.66 2.32
N VAL A 101 -0.83 -18.16 3.50
CA VAL A 101 -0.04 -18.40 4.71
C VAL A 101 -0.17 -19.85 5.18
N ALA A 102 -1.38 -20.41 5.19
CA ALA A 102 -1.55 -21.82 5.57
C ALA A 102 -0.78 -22.76 4.63
N SER A 103 -0.89 -22.53 3.30
CA SER A 103 -0.18 -23.35 2.32
C SER A 103 1.34 -23.22 2.40
N ALA A 104 1.85 -22.03 2.74
CA ALA A 104 3.27 -21.81 2.97
C ALA A 104 3.77 -22.56 4.22
N LEU A 105 3.01 -22.50 5.31
CA LEU A 105 3.34 -23.24 6.55
C LEU A 105 3.25 -24.75 6.37
N GLU A 106 2.25 -25.27 5.64
CA GLU A 106 2.16 -26.69 5.28
C GLU A 106 3.41 -27.20 4.53
N ARG A 107 4.10 -26.32 3.80
CA ARG A 107 5.34 -26.59 3.07
C ARG A 107 6.61 -26.26 3.86
N SER A 108 6.47 -25.91 5.14
CA SER A 108 7.59 -25.51 6.00
C SER A 108 8.40 -24.31 5.47
N ILE A 109 7.76 -23.40 4.71
CA ILE A 109 8.39 -22.16 4.27
C ILE A 109 8.56 -21.27 5.51
N ASP A 110 9.80 -20.84 5.77
CA ASP A 110 10.20 -20.04 6.93
C ASP A 110 10.40 -18.53 6.61
N ARG A 111 10.08 -18.12 5.38
CA ARG A 111 10.24 -16.75 4.86
C ARG A 111 8.91 -16.27 4.28
N ILE A 112 8.02 -15.87 5.17
CA ILE A 112 6.67 -15.43 4.83
C ILE A 112 6.56 -13.94 5.14
N VAL A 113 6.35 -13.11 4.11
CA VAL A 113 6.15 -11.66 4.27
C VAL A 113 4.75 -11.29 3.81
N CYS A 114 3.96 -10.68 4.70
CA CYS A 114 2.61 -10.22 4.42
C CYS A 114 2.53 -8.69 4.46
N ILE A 115 1.99 -8.07 3.40
CA ILE A 115 1.76 -6.63 3.36
C ILE A 115 0.40 -6.31 3.97
N SER A 116 0.43 -5.80 5.19
CA SER A 116 -0.73 -5.30 5.92
C SER A 116 -0.99 -3.81 5.59
N SER A 117 -1.42 -3.02 6.54
CA SER A 117 -1.61 -1.56 6.42
C SER A 117 -1.59 -0.92 7.80
N ILE A 118 -1.13 0.32 7.89
CA ILE A 118 -1.29 1.14 9.10
C ILE A 118 -2.78 1.24 9.51
N THR A 119 -3.71 1.18 8.56
CA THR A 119 -5.15 1.21 8.87
C THR A 119 -5.63 0.08 9.77
N ALA A 120 -4.90 -1.04 9.84
CA ALA A 120 -5.24 -2.14 10.75
C ALA A 120 -4.93 -1.85 12.23
N ILE A 121 -4.01 -0.91 12.47
CA ILE A 121 -3.49 -0.58 13.81
C ILE A 121 -3.60 0.91 14.15
N PHE A 122 -4.17 1.70 13.25
CA PHE A 122 -4.38 3.13 13.46
C PHE A 122 -5.44 3.35 14.51
N ASN A 123 -5.10 4.12 15.55
CA ASN A 123 -6.06 4.58 16.54
C ASN A 123 -6.07 6.10 16.60
N SER A 124 -7.24 6.71 16.42
CA SER A 124 -7.44 8.16 16.43
C SER A 124 -7.53 8.77 17.84
N ASP A 125 -7.37 7.96 18.90
CA ASP A 125 -7.49 8.41 20.29
C ASP A 125 -6.21 9.09 20.81
N GLY A 126 -5.25 9.36 19.91
CA GLY A 126 -3.97 9.94 20.26
C GLY A 126 -2.95 8.94 20.85
N ALA A 127 -3.31 7.66 20.93
CA ALA A 127 -2.38 6.63 21.33
C ALA A 127 -1.25 6.48 20.30
N LYS A 128 -0.02 6.29 20.81
CA LYS A 128 1.14 6.08 19.96
C LYS A 128 0.96 4.79 19.14
N VAL A 129 1.00 4.91 17.82
CA VAL A 129 0.96 3.74 16.93
C VAL A 129 2.31 3.04 16.98
N THR A 130 2.31 1.78 17.37
CA THR A 130 3.50 0.91 17.42
C THR A 130 3.21 -0.41 16.71
N ALA A 131 4.23 -1.18 16.38
CA ALA A 131 4.07 -2.50 15.79
C ALA A 131 3.30 -3.50 16.68
N THR A 132 3.25 -3.22 17.97
CA THR A 132 2.49 -4.01 18.97
C THR A 132 1.14 -3.40 19.33
N ALA A 133 0.76 -2.27 18.69
CA ALA A 133 -0.52 -1.63 18.94
C ALA A 133 -1.70 -2.62 18.79
N PRO A 134 -2.77 -2.45 19.57
CA PRO A 134 -3.99 -3.20 19.39
C PRO A 134 -4.56 -2.94 17.98
N LEU A 135 -5.35 -3.88 17.51
CA LEU A 135 -6.06 -3.70 16.24
C LEU A 135 -7.14 -2.64 16.38
N THR A 136 -7.30 -1.86 15.32
CA THR A 136 -8.33 -0.82 15.28
C THR A 136 -9.74 -1.42 15.15
N GLN A 137 -10.73 -0.64 15.55
CA GLN A 137 -12.14 -0.93 15.26
C GLN A 137 -12.55 -0.07 14.05
N SER A 138 -12.32 -0.58 12.85
CA SER A 138 -12.72 0.13 11.63
C SER A 138 -14.21 -0.07 11.33
N SER A 139 -14.87 1.01 10.91
CA SER A 139 -16.24 0.96 10.37
C SER A 139 -16.26 0.76 8.84
N LEU A 140 -15.10 0.88 8.18
CA LEU A 140 -14.98 0.78 6.74
C LEU A 140 -14.65 -0.67 6.32
N PRO A 141 -15.29 -1.20 5.28
CA PRO A 141 -15.06 -2.59 4.84
C PRO A 141 -13.59 -2.93 4.59
N TYR A 142 -12.82 -1.99 4.01
CA TYR A 142 -11.38 -2.21 3.80
C TYR A 142 -10.62 -2.35 5.12
N GLY A 143 -10.81 -1.42 6.06
CA GLY A 143 -10.18 -1.50 7.37
C GLY A 143 -10.58 -2.77 8.12
N GLN A 144 -11.87 -3.15 8.09
CA GLN A 144 -12.36 -4.40 8.69
C GLN A 144 -11.67 -5.63 8.07
N SER A 145 -11.54 -5.69 6.74
CA SER A 145 -10.87 -6.82 6.08
C SER A 145 -9.38 -6.91 6.45
N LYS A 146 -8.69 -5.77 6.61
CA LYS A 146 -7.29 -5.74 7.06
C LYS A 146 -7.16 -6.17 8.52
N VAL A 147 -8.08 -5.75 9.39
CA VAL A 147 -8.13 -6.19 10.79
C VAL A 147 -8.37 -7.69 10.91
N GLU A 148 -9.32 -8.25 10.16
CA GLU A 148 -9.61 -9.68 10.22
C GLU A 148 -8.43 -10.54 9.73
N ALA A 149 -7.78 -10.13 8.63
CA ALA A 149 -6.56 -10.78 8.17
C ALA A 149 -5.44 -10.71 9.22
N GLU A 150 -5.31 -9.57 9.88
CA GLU A 150 -4.30 -9.34 10.92
C GLU A 150 -4.56 -10.18 12.18
N VAL A 151 -5.81 -10.38 12.59
CA VAL A 151 -6.18 -11.31 13.70
C VAL A 151 -5.63 -12.69 13.41
N TYR A 152 -5.81 -13.19 12.18
CA TYR A 152 -5.31 -14.50 11.78
C TYR A 152 -3.78 -14.56 11.80
N LEU A 153 -3.10 -13.58 11.21
CA LEU A 153 -1.64 -13.53 11.14
C LEU A 153 -1.01 -13.47 12.55
N ARG A 154 -1.55 -12.63 13.45
CA ARG A 154 -1.06 -12.49 14.82
C ARG A 154 -1.29 -13.76 15.65
N ALA A 155 -2.39 -14.46 15.42
CA ALA A 155 -2.65 -15.74 16.09
C ALA A 155 -1.60 -16.80 15.70
N LEU A 156 -1.22 -16.85 14.42
CA LEU A 156 -0.15 -17.74 13.95
C LEU A 156 1.24 -17.32 14.47
N GLN A 157 1.55 -16.02 14.48
CA GLN A 157 2.79 -15.52 15.08
C GLN A 157 2.91 -15.90 16.56
N ALA A 158 1.80 -15.84 17.33
CA ALA A 158 1.78 -16.25 18.74
C ALA A 158 2.05 -17.75 18.94
N GLN A 159 1.82 -18.56 17.90
CA GLN A 159 2.15 -19.99 17.85
C GLN A 159 3.56 -20.26 17.30
N GLY A 160 4.34 -19.22 17.04
CA GLY A 160 5.72 -19.34 16.55
C GLY A 160 5.87 -19.37 15.03
N ALA A 161 4.81 -19.08 14.26
CA ALA A 161 4.91 -19.05 12.80
C ALA A 161 5.89 -17.96 12.31
N PRO A 162 6.75 -18.26 11.32
CA PRO A 162 7.79 -17.35 10.81
C PRO A 162 7.21 -16.31 9.84
N ILE A 163 6.34 -15.45 10.33
CA ILE A 163 5.62 -14.47 9.53
C ILE A 163 6.14 -13.07 9.83
N SER A 164 6.57 -12.36 8.82
CA SER A 164 6.86 -10.93 8.87
C SER A 164 5.67 -10.13 8.35
N ILE A 165 5.15 -9.20 9.16
CA ILE A 165 4.01 -8.35 8.80
C ILE A 165 4.51 -6.91 8.63
N VAL A 166 4.27 -6.32 7.46
CA VAL A 166 4.69 -4.96 7.13
C VAL A 166 3.48 -4.04 7.08
N TYR A 167 3.56 -2.90 7.76
CA TYR A 167 2.50 -1.90 7.81
C TYR A 167 2.92 -0.62 7.07
N PRO A 168 2.67 -0.53 5.77
CA PRO A 168 2.93 0.71 5.03
C PRO A 168 1.90 1.80 5.36
N GLY A 169 2.34 3.06 5.20
CA GLY A 169 1.48 4.24 5.10
C GLY A 169 0.87 4.37 3.71
N GLY A 170 0.67 5.59 3.25
CA GLY A 170 0.28 5.87 1.87
C GLY A 170 1.44 5.53 0.92
N VAL A 171 1.25 4.52 0.07
CA VAL A 171 2.30 4.15 -0.89
C VAL A 171 2.20 5.07 -2.11
N ILE A 172 3.34 5.64 -2.51
CA ILE A 172 3.48 6.53 -3.67
C ILE A 172 4.83 6.25 -4.36
N GLY A 173 5.00 6.67 -5.62
CA GLY A 173 6.21 6.44 -6.42
C GLY A 173 5.86 6.12 -7.87
N PRO A 174 6.83 5.93 -8.77
CA PRO A 174 6.56 5.62 -10.17
C PRO A 174 5.97 4.22 -10.38
N ASP A 175 5.48 3.96 -11.58
CA ASP A 175 5.07 2.64 -12.09
C ASP A 175 3.91 1.97 -11.33
N ASP A 176 2.86 2.72 -10.97
CA ASP A 176 1.64 2.13 -10.40
C ASP A 176 0.70 1.61 -11.50
N PRO A 177 0.61 0.30 -11.72
CA PRO A 177 -0.18 -0.28 -12.81
C PRO A 177 -1.69 -0.10 -12.63
N GLY A 178 -2.14 0.17 -11.42
CA GLY A 178 -3.55 0.27 -11.06
C GLY A 178 -4.04 1.69 -10.87
N PHE A 179 -3.15 2.68 -10.95
CA PHE A 179 -3.46 4.06 -10.59
C PHE A 179 -4.24 4.13 -9.28
N SER A 180 -3.57 3.73 -8.20
CA SER A 180 -4.13 3.52 -6.86
C SER A 180 -4.82 4.76 -6.28
N ASP A 181 -5.51 4.58 -5.18
CA ASP A 181 -6.24 5.66 -4.52
C ASP A 181 -5.32 6.80 -4.05
N SER A 182 -4.03 6.53 -3.76
CA SER A 182 -3.03 7.57 -3.50
C SER A 182 -2.84 8.48 -4.71
N PHE A 183 -2.73 7.90 -5.91
CA PHE A 183 -2.58 8.67 -7.16
C PHE A 183 -3.85 9.41 -7.57
N LYS A 184 -5.00 8.76 -7.43
CA LYS A 184 -6.30 9.44 -7.65
C LYS A 184 -6.47 10.65 -6.75
N ALA A 185 -6.09 10.51 -5.47
CA ALA A 185 -6.14 11.60 -4.52
C ALA A 185 -5.13 12.71 -4.86
N LEU A 186 -3.90 12.36 -5.29
CA LEU A 186 -2.89 13.33 -5.73
C LEU A 186 -3.38 14.09 -6.96
N LYS A 187 -3.83 13.39 -8.01
CA LYS A 187 -4.40 13.99 -9.21
C LYS A 187 -5.55 14.94 -8.88
N HIS A 188 -6.51 14.47 -8.09
CA HIS A 188 -7.66 15.28 -7.69
C HIS A 188 -7.24 16.56 -6.97
N ARG A 189 -6.23 16.50 -6.10
CA ARG A 189 -5.72 17.69 -5.39
C ARG A 189 -5.03 18.67 -6.33
N MET A 190 -4.32 18.19 -7.34
CA MET A 190 -3.65 19.04 -8.31
C MET A 190 -4.64 19.73 -9.28
N GLU A 191 -5.72 19.03 -9.65
CA GLU A 191 -6.70 19.55 -10.63
C GLU A 191 -7.84 20.34 -9.97
N ASN A 192 -8.27 20.00 -8.76
CA ASN A 192 -9.51 20.50 -8.15
C ASN A 192 -9.30 21.27 -6.83
N GLY A 193 -8.05 21.63 -6.56
CA GLY A 193 -7.67 22.37 -5.37
C GLY A 193 -7.30 21.48 -4.17
N PHE A 194 -6.31 21.95 -3.45
CA PHE A 194 -5.67 21.25 -2.34
C PHE A 194 -6.23 21.78 -0.99
N ARG A 195 -6.98 20.94 -0.28
CA ARG A 195 -7.49 21.32 1.05
C ARG A 195 -6.40 21.19 2.10
N ILE A 196 -6.08 22.30 2.74
CA ILE A 196 -5.11 22.39 3.83
C ILE A 196 -5.86 22.30 5.16
N PHE A 197 -5.68 21.21 5.87
CA PHE A 197 -6.19 21.03 7.24
C PHE A 197 -5.10 21.46 8.21
N GLY A 198 -5.34 22.51 8.99
CA GLY A 198 -4.31 23.17 9.80
C GLY A 198 -3.56 22.26 10.76
N ASP A 199 -4.20 21.19 11.25
CA ASP A 199 -3.64 20.30 12.28
C ASP A 199 -3.34 18.88 11.73
N GLY A 200 -3.45 18.66 10.42
CA GLY A 200 -3.35 17.33 9.81
C GLY A 200 -2.19 17.17 8.85
N GLY A 201 -1.90 15.94 8.57
CA GLY A 201 -0.92 15.52 7.59
C GLY A 201 -1.14 14.06 7.22
N MET A 202 -0.19 13.51 6.51
CA MET A 202 -0.17 12.09 6.18
C MET A 202 1.26 11.60 6.00
N GLN A 203 1.46 10.29 6.09
CA GLN A 203 2.74 9.69 5.79
C GLN A 203 2.68 8.96 4.47
N TYR A 204 3.75 9.15 3.70
CA TYR A 204 3.94 8.50 2.41
C TYR A 204 5.26 7.74 2.39
N ILE A 205 5.19 6.50 1.95
CA ILE A 205 6.36 5.66 1.71
C ILE A 205 6.58 5.52 0.20
N ASP A 206 7.81 5.72 -0.23
CA ASP A 206 8.19 5.39 -1.60
C ASP A 206 8.07 3.88 -1.82
N VAL A 207 7.40 3.49 -2.88
CA VAL A 207 7.19 2.07 -3.22
C VAL A 207 8.49 1.30 -3.38
N ARG A 208 9.55 1.97 -3.85
CA ARG A 208 10.88 1.39 -4.04
C ARG A 208 11.57 1.09 -2.72
N ASP A 209 11.39 1.97 -1.72
CA ASP A 209 11.94 1.78 -0.37
C ASP A 209 11.17 0.69 0.39
N LEU A 210 9.85 0.69 0.24
CA LEU A 210 9.00 -0.37 0.77
C LEU A 210 9.39 -1.73 0.18
N ALA A 211 9.58 -1.80 -1.14
CA ALA A 211 10.01 -3.02 -1.82
C ALA A 211 11.39 -3.48 -1.36
N ALA A 212 12.36 -2.56 -1.21
CA ALA A 212 13.68 -2.88 -0.69
C ALA A 212 13.63 -3.47 0.73
N PHE A 213 12.79 -2.89 1.58
CA PHE A 213 12.59 -3.42 2.93
C PHE A 213 11.96 -4.81 2.91
N VAL A 214 10.93 -5.03 2.11
CA VAL A 214 10.30 -6.35 1.91
C VAL A 214 11.30 -7.38 1.41
N CYS A 215 12.12 -7.03 0.42
CA CYS A 215 13.18 -7.91 -0.10
C CYS A 215 14.20 -8.26 0.99
N SER A 216 14.57 -7.31 1.86
CA SER A 216 15.48 -7.60 2.98
C SER A 216 14.88 -8.57 4.00
N LEU A 217 13.56 -8.50 4.24
CA LEU A 217 12.85 -9.47 5.10
C LEU A 217 12.82 -10.87 4.48
N VAL A 218 12.60 -10.97 3.17
CA VAL A 218 12.67 -12.24 2.45
C VAL A 218 14.06 -12.88 2.57
N GLN A 219 15.12 -12.08 2.50
CA GLN A 219 16.51 -12.57 2.63
C GLN A 219 16.83 -13.01 4.05
N SER A 220 16.43 -12.23 5.06
CA SER A 220 16.74 -12.55 6.46
C SER A 220 15.87 -13.66 7.04
N GLY A 221 14.63 -13.82 6.53
CA GLY A 221 13.63 -14.69 7.16
C GLY A 221 13.19 -14.16 8.54
N GLY A 222 12.46 -15.00 9.25
CA GLY A 222 12.05 -14.74 10.64
C GLY A 222 10.64 -14.19 10.78
N SER A 223 10.32 -13.79 12.02
CA SER A 223 9.00 -13.30 12.39
C SER A 223 9.10 -11.92 13.01
N GLY A 224 8.18 -11.03 12.64
CA GLY A 224 8.15 -9.68 13.21
C GLY A 224 7.01 -8.83 12.67
N ARG A 225 6.86 -7.64 13.24
CA ARG A 225 5.90 -6.63 12.82
C ARG A 225 6.62 -5.30 12.61
N PHE A 226 6.53 -4.75 11.40
CA PHE A 226 7.40 -3.68 10.94
C PHE A 226 6.58 -2.48 10.44
N LEU A 227 6.75 -1.34 11.10
CA LEU A 227 6.13 -0.09 10.68
C LEU A 227 6.93 0.54 9.54
N MET A 228 6.29 0.76 8.41
CA MET A 228 6.83 1.44 7.25
C MET A 228 5.89 2.56 6.77
N PRO A 229 5.49 3.50 7.67
CA PRO A 229 4.60 4.58 7.29
C PRO A 229 5.23 5.55 6.28
N GLY A 230 6.54 5.68 6.27
CA GLY A 230 7.27 6.59 5.40
C GLY A 230 7.56 7.95 6.02
N VAL A 231 7.61 8.98 5.18
CA VAL A 231 7.88 10.37 5.58
C VAL A 231 6.57 11.07 5.91
N TYR A 232 6.51 11.70 7.07
CA TYR A 232 5.36 12.53 7.46
C TYR A 232 5.44 13.89 6.78
N CYS A 233 4.34 14.31 6.19
CA CYS A 233 4.16 15.65 5.66
C CYS A 233 2.84 16.22 6.19
N THR A 234 2.88 17.43 6.73
CA THR A 234 1.65 18.21 6.93
C THR A 234 1.03 18.49 5.57
N TRP A 235 -0.25 18.81 5.55
CA TRP A 235 -0.92 19.14 4.29
C TRP A 235 -0.32 20.38 3.62
N SER A 236 0.22 21.35 4.40
CA SER A 236 0.93 22.50 3.85
C SER A 236 2.25 22.10 3.22
N GLU A 237 3.09 21.33 3.94
CA GLU A 237 4.36 20.83 3.41
C GLU A 237 4.16 19.98 2.16
N LEU A 238 3.13 19.14 2.13
CA LEU A 238 2.83 18.35 0.94
C LEU A 238 2.45 19.23 -0.27
N ALA A 239 1.68 20.31 -0.04
CA ALA A 239 1.38 21.28 -1.10
C ALA A 239 2.66 21.97 -1.58
N ASP A 240 3.53 22.40 -0.65
CA ASP A 240 4.82 23.04 -0.98
C ASP A 240 5.73 22.09 -1.79
N ILE A 241 5.79 20.81 -1.42
CA ILE A 241 6.54 19.78 -2.15
C ILE A 241 6.00 19.65 -3.58
N ILE A 242 4.69 19.48 -3.74
CA ILE A 242 4.07 19.31 -5.07
C ILE A 242 4.34 20.53 -5.94
N GLU A 243 4.17 21.76 -5.43
CA GLU A 243 4.48 22.98 -6.18
C GLU A 243 5.97 23.10 -6.52
N THR A 244 6.83 22.71 -5.59
CA THR A 244 8.29 22.77 -5.78
C THR A 244 8.76 21.83 -6.89
N VAL A 245 8.27 20.57 -6.89
CA VAL A 245 8.75 19.54 -7.82
C VAL A 245 8.08 19.64 -9.19
N SER A 246 6.79 19.98 -9.25
CA SER A 246 6.04 20.07 -10.51
C SER A 246 6.11 21.45 -11.18
N GLY A 247 6.29 22.52 -10.39
CA GLY A 247 6.18 23.90 -10.84
C GLY A 247 4.73 24.37 -11.03
N CYS A 248 3.74 23.55 -10.67
CA CYS A 248 2.34 23.98 -10.68
C CYS A 248 2.05 24.99 -9.55
N GLN A 249 0.96 25.72 -9.69
CA GLN A 249 0.40 26.53 -8.61
C GLN A 249 -0.89 25.88 -8.13
N LEU A 250 -0.91 25.41 -6.88
CA LEU A 250 -2.07 24.77 -6.30
C LEU A 250 -3.06 25.78 -5.77
N GLN A 251 -4.34 25.61 -6.07
CA GLN A 251 -5.38 26.33 -5.40
C GLN A 251 -5.50 25.80 -3.96
N ARG A 252 -4.87 26.47 -2.99
CA ARG A 252 -4.90 26.08 -1.57
C ARG A 252 -6.20 26.54 -0.92
N ILE A 253 -6.95 25.56 -0.40
CA ILE A 253 -8.27 25.78 0.23
C ILE A 253 -8.15 25.53 1.73
N PRO A 254 -8.10 26.55 2.57
CA PRO A 254 -8.07 26.36 4.02
C PRO A 254 -9.30 25.60 4.51
N ALA A 255 -9.10 24.61 5.35
CA ALA A 255 -10.18 23.82 5.92
C ALA A 255 -9.94 23.54 7.41
N GLN A 256 -11.03 23.54 8.19
CA GLN A 256 -10.96 23.29 9.63
C GLN A 256 -11.28 21.82 9.90
N GLY A 257 -10.31 21.07 10.40
CA GLY A 257 -10.42 19.62 10.61
C GLY A 257 -11.62 19.22 11.48
N TRP A 258 -11.94 19.99 12.52
CA TRP A 258 -13.09 19.70 13.38
C TRP A 258 -14.43 19.80 12.65
N LYS A 259 -14.58 20.76 11.71
CA LYS A 259 -15.80 20.87 10.88
C LYS A 259 -15.97 19.67 9.98
N LEU A 260 -14.87 19.19 9.39
CA LEU A 260 -14.91 18.00 8.53
C LEU A 260 -15.25 16.75 9.32
N ARG A 261 -14.71 16.60 10.54
CA ARG A 261 -15.08 15.49 11.42
C ARG A 261 -16.57 15.53 11.81
N LEU A 262 -17.11 16.73 11.99
CA LEU A 262 -18.55 16.91 12.23
C LEU A 262 -19.35 16.50 10.99
N VAL A 263 -18.96 16.96 9.80
CA VAL A 263 -19.60 16.56 8.53
C VAL A 263 -19.54 15.05 8.35
N GLY A 264 -18.39 14.42 8.62
CA GLY A 264 -18.25 12.96 8.56
C GLY A 264 -19.23 12.24 9.48
N ARG A 265 -19.40 12.69 10.73
CA ARG A 265 -20.39 12.14 11.68
C ARG A 265 -21.83 12.30 11.18
N MET A 266 -22.15 13.44 10.62
CA MET A 266 -23.49 13.70 10.06
C MET A 266 -23.75 12.80 8.83
N THR A 267 -22.75 12.62 7.97
CA THR A 267 -22.87 11.72 6.83
C THR A 267 -23.12 10.28 7.28
N ASP A 268 -22.39 9.82 8.30
CA ASP A 268 -22.60 8.46 8.83
C ASP A 268 -24.00 8.31 9.45
N LEU A 269 -24.49 9.31 10.16
CA LEU A 269 -25.86 9.30 10.71
C LEU A 269 -26.91 9.26 9.59
N LEU A 270 -26.74 10.05 8.54
CA LEU A 270 -27.65 10.10 7.41
C LEU A 270 -27.66 8.78 6.60
N ARG A 271 -26.56 8.05 6.58
CA ARG A 271 -26.49 6.71 5.94
C ARG A 271 -27.44 5.68 6.55
N HIS A 272 -27.86 5.87 7.80
CA HIS A 272 -28.87 4.99 8.42
C HIS A 272 -30.26 5.21 7.86
N VAL A 273 -30.52 6.38 7.25
CA VAL A 273 -31.85 6.76 6.73
C VAL A 273 -31.88 6.82 5.20
N ARG A 274 -30.71 7.01 4.56
CA ARG A 274 -30.59 7.16 3.11
C ARG A 274 -29.27 6.61 2.60
N THR A 275 -29.29 5.94 1.46
CA THR A 275 -28.06 5.54 0.76
C THR A 275 -27.29 6.78 0.29
N ILE A 276 -26.09 7.00 0.84
CA ILE A 276 -25.21 8.11 0.45
C ILE A 276 -23.90 7.49 -0.07
N ASP A 277 -23.69 7.63 -1.36
CA ASP A 277 -22.41 7.28 -2.00
C ASP A 277 -21.45 8.47 -1.88
N SER A 278 -20.66 8.49 -0.83
CA SER A 278 -19.67 9.54 -0.54
C SER A 278 -18.48 8.91 0.19
N PRO A 279 -17.23 9.30 -0.12
CA PRO A 279 -16.06 8.88 0.63
C PRO A 279 -15.95 9.55 2.02
N ILE A 280 -16.82 10.53 2.30
CA ILE A 280 -16.80 11.27 3.56
C ILE A 280 -17.48 10.42 4.65
N SER A 281 -16.72 10.07 5.69
CA SER A 281 -17.18 9.41 6.91
C SER A 281 -16.45 9.98 8.12
N ALA A 282 -16.90 9.69 9.32
CA ALA A 282 -16.18 10.07 10.53
C ALA A 282 -14.77 9.49 10.55
N GLU A 283 -14.61 8.25 10.09
CA GLU A 283 -13.33 7.56 10.05
C GLU A 283 -12.39 8.15 8.99
N THR A 284 -12.83 8.36 7.75
CA THR A 284 -11.99 8.98 6.72
C THR A 284 -11.59 10.42 7.07
N MET A 285 -12.47 11.18 7.74
CA MET A 285 -12.13 12.52 8.19
C MET A 285 -11.14 12.51 9.37
N ARG A 286 -11.15 11.47 10.22
CA ARG A 286 -10.10 11.28 11.24
C ARG A 286 -8.76 10.96 10.61
N TYR A 287 -8.70 10.06 9.63
CA TYR A 287 -7.45 9.80 8.88
C TYR A 287 -6.88 11.09 8.28
N ALA A 288 -7.70 11.91 7.65
CA ALA A 288 -7.26 13.14 7.00
C ALA A 288 -6.82 14.24 7.99
N THR A 289 -7.34 14.27 9.23
CA THR A 289 -7.17 15.39 10.14
C THR A 289 -6.45 15.07 11.46
N LEU A 290 -6.25 13.79 11.77
CA LEU A 290 -5.67 13.34 13.05
C LEU A 290 -4.56 12.28 12.84
N TRP A 291 -4.04 12.16 11.63
CA TRP A 291 -2.93 11.23 11.38
C TRP A 291 -1.69 11.68 12.15
N PRO A 292 -1.17 10.87 13.09
CA PRO A 292 0.03 11.23 13.84
C PRO A 292 1.29 10.97 13.02
N ASN A 293 2.39 11.60 13.41
CA ASN A 293 3.70 11.21 12.91
C ASN A 293 4.11 9.87 13.56
N ILE A 294 4.04 8.79 12.79
CA ILE A 294 4.36 7.43 13.22
C ILE A 294 5.80 7.13 12.86
N ALA A 295 6.60 6.65 13.83
CA ALA A 295 7.98 6.28 13.57
C ALA A 295 8.08 5.05 12.66
N ASN A 296 8.99 5.07 11.71
CA ASN A 296 9.35 3.88 10.94
C ASN A 296 10.07 2.86 11.86
N THR A 297 10.11 1.61 11.43
CA THR A 297 10.88 0.58 12.15
C THR A 297 12.35 1.00 12.32
N GLY A 298 12.92 0.73 13.49
CA GLY A 298 14.33 1.02 13.78
C GLY A 298 15.32 0.15 13.02
N GLU A 299 14.86 -0.84 12.25
CA GLU A 299 15.72 -1.79 11.54
C GLU A 299 16.25 -1.28 10.19
N LEU A 300 15.75 -0.15 9.68
CA LEU A 300 16.20 0.38 8.39
C LEU A 300 17.73 0.54 8.30
N PRO A 301 18.41 1.20 9.25
CA PRO A 301 19.87 1.38 9.18
C PRO A 301 20.64 0.05 9.29
N THR A 302 20.18 -0.87 10.12
CA THR A 302 20.82 -2.19 10.30
C THR A 302 20.71 -3.08 9.06
N ARG A 303 19.74 -2.78 8.19
CA ARG A 303 19.56 -3.42 6.88
C ARG A 303 20.23 -2.66 5.73
N GLY A 304 20.97 -1.59 6.04
CA GLY A 304 21.61 -0.74 5.02
C GLY A 304 20.61 0.06 4.18
N LEU A 305 19.40 0.32 4.71
CA LEU A 305 18.33 1.01 4.01
C LEU A 305 18.10 2.41 4.58
N ALA A 306 17.77 3.33 3.70
CA ALA A 306 17.31 4.67 4.02
C ALA A 306 16.10 5.01 3.18
N LEU A 307 15.23 5.87 3.71
CA LEU A 307 14.07 6.34 2.95
C LEU A 307 14.48 7.49 2.02
N ARG A 308 13.90 7.50 0.83
CA ARG A 308 13.93 8.65 -0.08
C ARG A 308 13.27 9.85 0.56
N SER A 309 13.71 11.04 0.16
CA SER A 309 13.03 12.27 0.57
C SER A 309 11.62 12.33 -0.04
N ALA A 310 10.72 13.06 0.62
CA ALA A 310 9.40 13.30 0.04
C ALA A 310 9.48 14.05 -1.32
N ASN A 311 10.46 14.96 -1.46
CA ASN A 311 10.67 15.66 -2.73
C ASN A 311 11.02 14.70 -3.87
N ASP A 312 11.97 13.78 -3.67
CA ASP A 312 12.36 12.81 -4.69
C ASP A 312 11.19 11.87 -5.03
N THR A 313 10.50 11.38 -4.00
CA THR A 313 9.35 10.47 -4.16
C THR A 313 8.23 11.12 -4.96
N PHE A 314 7.84 12.36 -4.62
CA PHE A 314 6.76 13.06 -5.33
C PHE A 314 7.21 13.56 -6.70
N ALA A 315 8.47 13.96 -6.88
CA ALA A 315 9.02 14.32 -8.20
C ALA A 315 8.90 13.15 -9.18
N ASP A 316 9.37 11.96 -8.77
CA ASP A 316 9.32 10.77 -9.63
C ASP A 316 7.87 10.28 -9.87
N ALA A 317 7.02 10.34 -8.83
CA ALA A 317 5.61 9.97 -8.96
C ALA A 317 4.85 10.88 -9.94
N ILE A 318 5.05 12.20 -9.86
CA ILE A 318 4.37 13.17 -10.73
C ILE A 318 4.96 13.09 -12.14
N ALA A 319 6.29 12.93 -12.30
CA ALA A 319 6.92 12.73 -13.58
C ALA A 319 6.34 11.50 -14.31
N TRP A 320 6.21 10.37 -13.58
CA TRP A 320 5.57 9.18 -14.12
C TRP A 320 4.10 9.43 -14.52
N MET A 321 3.33 10.17 -13.71
CA MET A 321 1.94 10.52 -14.07
C MET A 321 1.86 11.32 -15.37
N VAL A 322 2.81 12.21 -15.63
CA VAL A 322 2.90 12.96 -16.90
C VAL A 322 3.29 12.04 -18.05
N GLU A 323 4.30 11.19 -17.85
CA GLU A 323 4.80 10.26 -18.87
C GLU A 323 3.70 9.31 -19.37
N VAL A 324 2.87 8.76 -18.45
CA VAL A 324 1.79 7.85 -18.81
C VAL A 324 0.46 8.54 -19.16
N GLY A 325 0.43 9.87 -19.19
CA GLY A 325 -0.75 10.67 -19.58
C GLY A 325 -1.84 10.78 -18.52
N HIS A 326 -1.53 10.55 -17.25
CA HIS A 326 -2.45 10.79 -16.13
C HIS A 326 -2.54 12.27 -15.75
N LEU A 327 -1.50 13.05 -16.01
CA LEU A 327 -1.46 14.50 -15.87
C LEU A 327 -1.00 15.12 -17.18
N ASP A 328 -1.50 16.32 -17.48
CA ASP A 328 -1.02 17.11 -18.62
C ASP A 328 0.35 17.73 -18.29
N ALA A 329 1.31 17.63 -19.21
CA ALA A 329 2.65 18.20 -19.05
C ALA A 329 2.60 19.71 -18.80
N SER A 330 1.61 20.43 -19.36
CA SER A 330 1.41 21.87 -19.12
C SER A 330 1.11 22.21 -17.66
N GLN A 331 0.56 21.26 -16.90
CA GLN A 331 0.32 21.42 -15.46
C GLN A 331 1.59 21.22 -14.62
N CYS A 332 2.66 20.69 -15.21
CA CYS A 332 3.89 20.33 -14.51
C CYS A 332 5.13 20.92 -15.24
N PRO A 333 5.25 22.25 -15.36
CA PRO A 333 6.24 22.89 -16.22
C PRO A 333 7.70 22.56 -15.89
N LYS A 334 8.01 22.21 -14.64
CA LYS A 334 9.37 21.81 -14.25
C LYS A 334 9.72 20.36 -14.64
N LEU A 335 8.74 19.52 -14.93
CA LEU A 335 8.94 18.12 -15.29
C LEU A 335 8.93 17.89 -16.81
N SER A 336 8.44 18.83 -17.57
CA SER A 336 8.43 18.80 -19.05
C SER A 336 9.80 19.08 -19.67
N VAL A 337 10.83 19.38 -18.87
CA VAL A 337 12.18 19.80 -19.32
C VAL A 337 13.24 18.72 -19.05
N ARG A 338 12.85 17.50 -18.66
CA ARG A 338 13.82 16.38 -18.60
C ARG A 338 13.91 15.75 -20.01
N ASP A 339 14.80 16.38 -20.84
CA ASP A 339 15.32 15.76 -22.08
C ASP A 339 16.21 14.53 -21.78
#